data_7b529e157605429c3fc4e8f58900394c
#
_entry.id   7b529e157605429c3fc4e8f58900394c
#
_cell.length_a   1.000
_cell.length_b   1.000
_cell.length_c   1.000
_cell.angle_alpha   90.00
_cell.angle_beta   90.00
_cell.angle_gamma   90.00
#
_symmetry.space_group_name_H-M   'P 1'
#
loop_
_entity.id
_entity.type
_entity.pdbx_description
1 polymer ?
#
loop_
_entity_poly.entity_id
_entity_poly.type
_entity_poly.pdbx_seq_one_letter_code
_entity_poly.pdbx_strand_id
1 'polypeptide(L)'
;DVQLQESGPGLVKPSQSLSLTCTVTGYSITSDYAWNWIRQFPGNKLEWVGYITYSGSTNYNPSLKSRISITRDTSKNQFFLQFNSVTSEDTATYFCARSWFAYWGQGTLVTVSSAKTTPPSVYPLAP
;
A
#
# COMPACT_ATOMS: atom_id res chain seq x y z
N ASP A 1 0.83 22.29 0.05
CA ASP A 1 -0.13 21.23 -0.28
C ASP A 1 0.37 19.88 0.22
N VAL A 2 -0.52 19.15 0.89
CA VAL A 2 -0.20 17.80 1.30
C VAL A 2 -0.43 16.88 0.11
N GLN A 3 0.59 16.08 -0.22
CA GLN A 3 0.48 15.08 -1.27
C GLN A 3 1.03 13.76 -0.77
N LEU A 4 0.39 12.67 -1.17
CA LEU A 4 0.82 11.32 -0.86
C LEU A 4 0.99 10.57 -2.19
N GLN A 5 2.05 9.77 -2.27
CA GLN A 5 2.32 8.99 -3.47
C GLN A 5 2.79 7.59 -3.09
N GLU A 6 2.07 6.60 -3.56
CA GLU A 6 2.43 5.20 -3.38
C GLU A 6 3.46 4.77 -4.42
N SER A 7 4.32 3.84 -4.01
CA SER A 7 5.22 3.16 -4.94
C SER A 7 5.48 1.74 -4.46
N GLY A 8 5.78 0.85 -5.38
CA GLY A 8 6.08 -0.52 -5.09
C GLY A 8 6.02 -1.38 -6.34
N PRO A 9 6.28 -2.69 -6.20
CA PRO A 9 6.22 -3.59 -7.34
C PRO A 9 4.78 -3.79 -7.81
N GLY A 10 4.59 -3.82 -9.13
CA GLY A 10 3.27 -4.08 -9.69
C GLY A 10 2.93 -5.56 -9.69
N LEU A 11 3.93 -6.43 -9.67
CA LEU A 11 3.76 -7.88 -9.75
C LEU A 11 4.56 -8.55 -8.65
N VAL A 12 3.90 -9.43 -7.89
CA VAL A 12 4.53 -10.20 -6.81
C VAL A 12 4.10 -11.65 -6.97
N LYS A 13 5.04 -12.57 -6.74
CA LYS A 13 4.73 -14.00 -6.78
C LYS A 13 4.07 -14.44 -5.47
N PRO A 14 3.17 -15.43 -5.52
CA PRO A 14 2.59 -15.98 -4.30
C PRO A 14 3.67 -16.44 -3.33
N SER A 15 3.38 -16.35 -2.05
CA SER A 15 4.24 -16.68 -0.91
C SER A 15 5.40 -15.71 -0.69
N GLN A 16 5.64 -14.77 -1.58
CA GLN A 16 6.68 -13.76 -1.38
C GLN A 16 6.16 -12.60 -0.52
N SER A 17 7.08 -11.78 -0.04
CA SER A 17 6.75 -10.56 0.69
C SER A 17 6.47 -9.43 -0.28
N LEU A 18 5.55 -8.56 0.11
CA LEU A 18 5.21 -7.34 -0.61
C LEU A 18 5.60 -6.15 0.24
N SER A 19 6.33 -5.20 -0.33
CA SER A 19 6.66 -3.93 0.32
C SER A 19 6.14 -2.77 -0.51
N LEU A 20 5.41 -1.88 0.14
CA LEU A 20 4.92 -0.64 -0.47
C LEU A 20 5.41 0.55 0.32
N THR A 21 5.66 1.66 -0.38
CA THR A 21 6.12 2.92 0.20
C THR A 21 5.11 4.01 -0.10
N CYS A 22 4.80 4.82 0.90
CA CYS A 22 4.07 6.07 0.71
C CYS A 22 5.01 7.23 1.00
N THR A 23 5.25 8.06 0.02
CA THR A 23 6.05 9.28 0.18
C THR A 23 5.12 10.45 0.38
N VAL A 24 5.29 11.17 1.49
CA VAL A 24 4.46 12.31 1.85
C VAL A 24 5.26 13.59 1.64
N THR A 25 4.66 14.54 0.94
CA THR A 25 5.24 15.87 0.76
C THR A 25 4.25 16.91 1.25
N GLY A 26 4.77 18.05 1.72
CA GLY A 26 3.96 19.17 2.17
C GLY A 26 3.48 19.08 3.61
N TYR A 27 3.80 18.00 4.32
CA TYR A 27 3.44 17.84 5.73
C TYR A 27 4.36 16.80 6.37
N SER A 28 4.75 17.02 7.62
CA SER A 28 5.58 16.05 8.34
C SER A 28 4.71 14.99 8.98
N ILE A 29 5.03 13.71 8.71
CA ILE A 29 4.27 12.59 9.27
C ILE A 29 4.43 12.46 10.78
N THR A 30 5.38 13.19 11.38
CA THR A 30 5.56 13.23 12.85
C THR A 30 4.78 14.34 13.52
N SER A 31 4.13 15.23 12.77
CA SER A 31 3.45 16.39 13.33
C SER A 31 2.10 16.06 13.92
N ASP A 32 1.30 15.27 13.21
CA ASP A 32 -0.05 14.93 13.65
C ASP A 32 -0.61 13.81 12.74
N TYR A 33 -1.78 13.34 13.08
CA TYR A 33 -2.60 12.42 12.30
C TYR A 33 -2.12 10.98 12.31
N ALA A 34 -2.96 10.14 11.79
CA ALA A 34 -2.64 8.75 11.48
C ALA A 34 -2.45 8.61 9.97
N TRP A 35 -1.53 7.74 9.60
CA TRP A 35 -1.08 7.55 8.22
C TRP A 35 -1.43 6.12 7.84
N ASN A 36 -2.42 5.98 6.94
CA ASN A 36 -3.16 4.75 6.70
C ASN A 36 -2.77 4.08 5.40
N TRP A 37 -2.95 2.75 5.38
CA TRP A 37 -3.01 1.97 4.15
C TRP A 37 -4.42 1.42 4.02
N ILE A 38 -4.98 1.55 2.82
CA ILE A 38 -6.29 1.05 2.44
C ILE A 38 -6.10 0.30 1.12
N ARG A 39 -6.86 -0.77 0.91
CA ARG A 39 -6.82 -1.45 -0.38
C ARG A 39 -8.23 -1.59 -0.95
N GLN A 40 -8.26 -1.59 -2.28
CA GLN A 40 -9.49 -1.75 -3.04
C GLN A 40 -9.35 -2.96 -3.93
N PHE A 41 -10.20 -3.93 -3.68
CA PHE A 41 -10.22 -5.18 -4.44
C PHE A 41 -10.89 -4.97 -5.80
N PRO A 42 -10.62 -5.86 -6.78
CA PRO A 42 -11.45 -5.90 -7.98
C PRO A 42 -12.92 -5.97 -7.60
N GLY A 43 -13.74 -5.14 -8.25
CA GLY A 43 -15.15 -5.00 -7.86
C GLY A 43 -15.40 -3.87 -6.86
N ASN A 44 -14.35 -3.11 -6.52
CA ASN A 44 -14.41 -1.85 -5.77
C ASN A 44 -14.66 -1.97 -4.27
N LYS A 45 -14.58 -3.16 -3.69
CA LYS A 45 -14.70 -3.30 -2.22
C LYS A 45 -13.44 -2.77 -1.55
N LEU A 46 -13.62 -1.89 -0.57
CA LEU A 46 -12.53 -1.29 0.20
C LEU A 46 -12.28 -2.06 1.49
N GLU A 47 -11.01 -2.15 1.89
CA GLU A 47 -10.62 -2.68 3.18
C GLU A 47 -9.54 -1.79 3.78
N TRP A 48 -9.77 -1.33 5.00
CA TRP A 48 -8.74 -0.64 5.77
C TRP A 48 -7.71 -1.66 6.24
N VAL A 49 -6.43 -1.40 5.96
CA VAL A 49 -5.33 -2.31 6.28
C VAL A 49 -4.75 -2.00 7.65
N GLY A 50 -4.46 -0.74 7.90
CA GLY A 50 -3.89 -0.31 9.17
C GLY A 50 -3.32 1.09 9.08
N TYR A 51 -2.78 1.58 10.20
CA TYR A 51 -2.11 2.88 10.22
C TYR A 51 -0.91 2.89 11.14
N ILE A 52 -0.09 3.91 10.96
CA ILE A 52 0.92 4.34 11.91
C ILE A 52 0.64 5.80 12.24
N THR A 53 0.66 6.14 13.53
CA THR A 53 0.38 7.50 13.95
C THR A 53 1.64 8.36 13.87
N TYR A 54 1.45 9.67 14.05
CA TYR A 54 2.55 10.63 14.10
C TYR A 54 3.57 10.30 15.20
N SER A 55 3.16 9.62 16.25
CA SER A 55 4.03 9.23 17.36
C SER A 55 4.66 7.84 17.16
N GLY A 56 4.31 7.13 16.08
CA GLY A 56 4.86 5.82 15.79
C GLY A 56 4.03 4.64 16.27
N SER A 57 2.87 4.88 16.87
CA SER A 57 1.97 3.80 17.28
C SER A 57 1.27 3.20 16.07
N THR A 58 1.08 1.90 16.08
CA THR A 58 0.43 1.20 14.97
C THR A 58 -0.87 0.56 15.41
N ASN A 59 -1.79 0.42 14.45
CA ASN A 59 -3.03 -0.32 14.63
C ASN A 59 -3.36 -1.00 13.30
N TYR A 60 -3.63 -2.29 13.34
CA TYR A 60 -3.84 -3.09 12.15
C TYR A 60 -5.23 -3.67 12.13
N ASN A 61 -5.77 -3.87 10.93
CA ASN A 61 -6.99 -4.63 10.77
C ASN A 61 -6.80 -6.02 11.41
N PRO A 62 -7.67 -6.44 12.34
CA PRO A 62 -7.49 -7.72 13.02
C PRO A 62 -7.36 -8.92 12.09
N SER A 63 -8.01 -8.89 10.93
CA SER A 63 -7.94 -9.99 9.96
C SER A 63 -6.58 -10.08 9.26
N LEU A 64 -5.75 -9.05 9.37
CA LEU A 64 -4.46 -8.96 8.68
C LEU A 64 -3.27 -8.88 9.62
N LYS A 65 -3.49 -8.64 10.91
CA LYS A 65 -2.40 -8.19 11.79
C LYS A 65 -1.26 -9.20 11.93
N SER A 66 -1.51 -10.49 11.73
CA SER A 66 -0.46 -11.50 11.77
C SER A 66 0.41 -11.53 10.50
N ARG A 67 -0.02 -10.83 9.45
CA ARG A 67 0.62 -10.89 8.14
C ARG A 67 1.25 -9.58 7.72
N ILE A 68 1.01 -8.49 8.43
CA ILE A 68 1.44 -7.16 8.00
C ILE A 68 2.28 -6.46 9.05
N SER A 69 3.04 -5.49 8.58
CA SER A 69 3.79 -4.56 9.41
C SER A 69 3.75 -3.19 8.75
N ILE A 70 3.49 -2.15 9.54
CA ILE A 70 3.55 -0.77 9.06
C ILE A 70 4.67 -0.09 9.83
N THR A 71 5.61 0.49 9.09
CA THR A 71 6.78 1.16 9.63
C THR A 71 6.93 2.53 8.96
N ARG A 72 7.91 3.30 9.38
CA ARG A 72 8.16 4.62 8.79
C ARG A 72 9.63 4.97 8.82
N ASP A 73 10.01 5.88 7.94
CA ASP A 73 11.31 6.55 7.94
C ASP A 73 11.04 8.04 8.04
N THR A 74 11.24 8.59 9.25
CA THR A 74 10.89 9.99 9.50
C THR A 74 11.82 10.96 8.77
N SER A 75 13.06 10.55 8.51
CA SER A 75 14.01 11.40 7.79
C SER A 75 13.64 11.58 6.32
N LYS A 76 12.97 10.59 5.74
CA LYS A 76 12.50 10.65 4.35
C LYS A 76 11.03 11.03 4.25
N ASN A 77 10.34 11.16 5.37
CA ASN A 77 8.91 11.45 5.44
C ASN A 77 8.10 10.41 4.67
N GLN A 78 8.42 9.14 4.92
CA GLN A 78 7.80 7.99 4.27
C GLN A 78 7.26 7.03 5.31
N PHE A 79 6.21 6.29 4.94
CA PHE A 79 5.78 5.15 5.71
C PHE A 79 5.54 3.96 4.79
N PHE A 80 5.57 2.77 5.36
CA PHE A 80 5.69 1.53 4.59
C PHE A 80 4.65 0.53 5.03
N LEU A 81 4.22 -0.29 4.07
CA LEU A 81 3.42 -1.47 4.34
C LEU A 81 4.20 -2.69 3.88
N GLN A 82 4.29 -3.68 4.75
CA GLN A 82 4.88 -4.96 4.38
C GLN A 82 3.88 -6.08 4.66
N PHE A 83 3.62 -6.87 3.64
CA PHE A 83 2.90 -8.14 3.78
C PHE A 83 3.90 -9.28 3.75
N ASN A 84 3.69 -10.25 4.63
CA ASN A 84 4.43 -11.50 4.60
C ASN A 84 3.58 -12.55 3.87
N SER A 85 4.18 -13.24 2.90
CA SER A 85 3.56 -14.38 2.24
C SER A 85 2.20 -14.06 1.60
N VAL A 86 2.23 -13.28 0.52
CA VAL A 86 1.02 -12.89 -0.19
C VAL A 86 0.37 -14.06 -0.94
N THR A 87 -0.93 -13.96 -1.14
CA THR A 87 -1.70 -14.87 -2.00
C THR A 87 -2.42 -14.08 -3.07
N SER A 88 -3.06 -14.78 -4.01
CA SER A 88 -3.84 -14.11 -5.06
C SER A 88 -4.95 -13.23 -4.49
N GLU A 89 -5.42 -13.52 -3.27
CA GLU A 89 -6.45 -12.73 -2.61
C GLU A 89 -5.93 -11.34 -2.18
N ASP A 90 -4.63 -11.12 -2.20
CA ASP A 90 -4.05 -9.82 -1.89
C ASP A 90 -3.91 -8.90 -3.11
N THR A 91 -4.32 -9.38 -4.28
CA THR A 91 -4.38 -8.56 -5.49
C THR A 91 -5.39 -7.44 -5.27
N ALA A 92 -4.92 -6.20 -5.37
CA ALA A 92 -5.73 -5.01 -5.09
C ALA A 92 -4.97 -3.77 -5.51
N THR A 93 -5.68 -2.65 -5.57
CA THR A 93 -5.06 -1.33 -5.63
C THR A 93 -4.86 -0.85 -4.19
N TYR A 94 -3.63 -0.48 -3.86
CA TYR A 94 -3.27 -0.03 -2.52
C TYR A 94 -3.14 1.47 -2.51
N PHE A 95 -3.81 2.09 -1.54
CA PHE A 95 -3.78 3.53 -1.33
C PHE A 95 -3.18 3.84 0.03
N CYS A 96 -2.44 4.94 0.12
CA CYS A 96 -2.13 5.55 1.40
C CYS A 96 -2.96 6.81 1.57
N ALA A 97 -3.30 7.14 2.82
CA ALA A 97 -4.16 8.27 3.13
C ALA A 97 -3.87 8.79 4.53
N ARG A 98 -3.99 10.10 4.70
CA ARG A 98 -3.92 10.71 6.03
C ARG A 98 -5.33 10.71 6.64
N SER A 99 -5.46 10.29 7.90
CA SER A 99 -6.72 10.47 8.61
C SER A 99 -7.00 11.99 8.72
N TRP A 100 -8.19 12.45 8.51
CA TRP A 100 -9.40 11.63 8.34
C TRP A 100 -9.82 11.49 6.88
N PHE A 101 -8.91 11.04 6.04
CA PHE A 101 -9.22 10.61 4.67
C PHE A 101 -9.58 11.76 3.71
N ALA A 102 -9.07 12.97 4.00
CA ALA A 102 -9.17 14.10 3.08
C ALA A 102 -8.07 14.08 2.02
N TYR A 103 -6.96 13.40 2.31
CA TYR A 103 -5.80 13.32 1.42
C TYR A 103 -5.44 11.87 1.17
N TRP A 104 -5.41 11.49 -0.10
CA TRP A 104 -5.13 10.14 -0.58
C TRP A 104 -4.05 10.19 -1.65
N GLY A 105 -3.26 9.15 -1.74
CA GLY A 105 -2.45 8.90 -2.93
C GLY A 105 -3.34 8.48 -4.10
N GLN A 106 -2.72 8.32 -5.26
CA GLN A 106 -3.42 7.91 -6.48
C GLN A 106 -3.68 6.40 -6.52
N GLY A 107 -3.01 5.66 -5.68
CA GLY A 107 -3.12 4.21 -5.66
C GLY A 107 -2.07 3.53 -6.52
N THR A 108 -1.67 2.35 -6.12
CA THR A 108 -0.76 1.50 -6.89
C THR A 108 -1.35 0.10 -6.97
N LEU A 109 -1.45 -0.42 -8.18
CA LEU A 109 -1.98 -1.77 -8.41
C LEU A 109 -0.92 -2.80 -8.07
N VAL A 110 -1.29 -3.78 -7.27
CA VAL A 110 -0.46 -4.93 -6.95
C VAL A 110 -1.20 -6.18 -7.42
N THR A 111 -0.56 -6.92 -8.32
CA THR A 111 -1.07 -8.20 -8.82
C THR A 111 -0.20 -9.32 -8.25
N VAL A 112 -0.83 -10.26 -7.57
CA VAL A 112 -0.15 -11.45 -7.07
C VAL A 112 -0.42 -12.57 -8.05
N SER A 113 0.64 -13.04 -8.71
CA SER A 113 0.52 -14.03 -9.77
C SER A 113 1.80 -14.83 -9.88
N SER A 114 1.66 -16.10 -10.25
CA SER A 114 2.80 -16.96 -10.55
C SER A 114 3.40 -16.69 -11.92
N ALA A 115 2.80 -15.81 -12.74
CA ALA A 115 3.34 -15.45 -14.04
C ALA A 115 4.75 -14.88 -13.91
N LYS A 116 5.62 -15.15 -14.88
CA LYS A 116 7.03 -14.76 -14.82
C LYS A 116 7.25 -13.31 -15.19
N THR A 117 6.33 -12.71 -15.92
CA THR A 117 6.45 -11.34 -16.38
C THR A 117 5.16 -10.60 -16.07
N THR A 118 5.29 -9.27 -15.91
CA THR A 118 4.11 -8.43 -15.77
C THR A 118 3.29 -8.50 -17.04
N PRO A 119 2.00 -8.84 -16.96
CA PRO A 119 1.15 -8.82 -18.14
C PRO A 119 1.14 -7.43 -18.76
N PRO A 120 1.35 -7.30 -20.07
CA PRO A 120 1.30 -5.98 -20.72
C PRO A 120 -0.15 -5.47 -20.71
N SER A 121 -0.29 -4.16 -20.60
CA SER A 121 -1.60 -3.53 -20.69
C SER A 121 -2.15 -3.57 -22.12
N VAL A 122 -1.26 -3.66 -23.10
CA VAL A 122 -1.60 -3.79 -24.51
C VAL A 122 -0.74 -4.90 -25.09
N TYR A 123 -1.39 -5.93 -25.60
CA TYR A 123 -0.67 -7.02 -26.24
C TYR A 123 -0.33 -6.65 -27.68
N PRO A 124 0.85 -7.09 -28.16
CA PRO A 124 1.13 -6.97 -29.58
C PRO A 124 0.03 -7.69 -30.35
N LEU A 125 -0.38 -7.12 -31.44
CA LEU A 125 -1.30 -7.80 -32.32
C LEU A 125 -0.60 -9.04 -32.85
N ALA A 126 -1.34 -10.15 -32.86
CA ALA A 126 -0.81 -11.37 -33.40
C ALA A 126 -0.45 -11.16 -34.87
N PRO A 127 0.69 -11.69 -35.28
CA PRO A 127 1.04 -11.61 -36.69
C PRO A 127 0.06 -12.37 -37.55
#